data_1dc8726feeaa6a6e0cd82e99d64b5b35
#
_entry.id   1dc8726feeaa6a6e0cd82e99d64b5b35
#
_cell.length_a   1.000
_cell.length_b   1.000
_cell.length_c   1.000
_cell.angle_alpha   90.00
_cell.angle_beta   90.00
_cell.angle_gamma   90.00
#
_symmetry.space_group_name_H-M   'P 1'
#
loop_
_entity.id
_entity.type
_entity.pdbx_description
1 polymer ?
#
loop_
_entity_poly.entity_id
_entity_poly.type
_entity_poly.pdbx_seq_one_letter_code
_entity_poly.pdbx_strand_id
1 'polypeptide(L)'
;MDIRTLVVDDDQDSCDLIERILKKEGYRVGTLTDPRKVEDELRKSDIHLAIVDLKMPDLSGLDVAQIIKRHDSDCSVILMTGYATLDSAVSALRYGVVDYLRKPVREDELVGAVNRALAAKGLTLLPEEELHRNIGACIRDLRKKRSLTLKQLAKRTGLSVSLLSQIERAESSASVTSLYKIAHALKIRLPELFARV
;
A
#
# COMPACT_ATOMS: atom_id res chain seq x y z
N MET A 1 4.53 8.72 -8.62
CA MET A 1 5.54 7.65 -8.80
C MET A 1 5.03 6.69 -9.85
N ASP A 2 5.87 6.24 -10.76
CA ASP A 2 5.45 5.38 -11.88
C ASP A 2 5.59 3.91 -11.46
N ILE A 3 4.55 3.36 -10.84
CA ILE A 3 4.56 1.99 -10.32
C ILE A 3 4.23 1.01 -11.44
N ARG A 4 5.17 0.10 -11.72
CA ARG A 4 5.00 -0.96 -12.71
C ARG A 4 4.62 -2.26 -12.03
N THR A 5 3.51 -2.83 -12.48
CA THR A 5 2.95 -4.08 -11.98
C THR A 5 2.96 -5.13 -13.09
N LEU A 6 3.34 -6.35 -12.75
CA LEU A 6 3.26 -7.52 -13.64
C LEU A 6 2.18 -8.47 -13.12
N VAL A 7 1.25 -8.84 -13.99
CA VAL A 7 0.24 -9.89 -13.71
C VAL A 7 0.64 -11.14 -14.46
N VAL A 8 0.73 -12.26 -13.77
CA VAL A 8 1.06 -13.57 -14.36
C VAL A 8 -0.05 -14.57 -14.02
N ASP A 9 -0.82 -14.96 -15.02
CA ASP A 9 -1.97 -15.86 -14.89
C ASP A 9 -2.20 -16.52 -16.24
N ASP A 10 -2.33 -17.82 -16.32
CA ASP A 10 -2.55 -18.55 -17.58
C ASP A 10 -3.94 -18.28 -18.18
N ASP A 11 -4.87 -17.73 -17.39
CA ASP A 11 -6.19 -17.27 -17.83
C ASP A 11 -6.15 -15.80 -18.28
N GLN A 12 -6.35 -15.56 -19.57
CA GLN A 12 -6.39 -14.23 -20.16
C GLN A 12 -7.50 -13.35 -19.57
N ASP A 13 -8.68 -13.90 -19.30
CA ASP A 13 -9.81 -13.14 -18.75
C ASP A 13 -9.47 -12.63 -17.32
N SER A 14 -8.76 -13.43 -16.55
CA SER A 14 -8.22 -13.05 -15.24
C SER A 14 -7.19 -11.91 -15.37
N CYS A 15 -6.26 -12.03 -16.31
CA CYS A 15 -5.29 -10.97 -16.62
C CYS A 15 -5.97 -9.66 -16.98
N ASP A 16 -6.93 -9.69 -17.89
CA ASP A 16 -7.65 -8.51 -18.39
C ASP A 16 -8.47 -7.82 -17.28
N LEU A 17 -9.08 -8.62 -16.40
CA LEU A 17 -9.83 -8.10 -15.25
C LEU A 17 -8.91 -7.33 -14.30
N ILE A 18 -7.79 -7.95 -13.91
CA ILE A 18 -6.83 -7.36 -12.97
C ILE A 18 -6.18 -6.12 -13.59
N GLU A 19 -5.77 -6.21 -14.85
CA GLU A 19 -5.20 -5.09 -15.59
C GLU A 19 -6.16 -3.89 -15.59
N ARG A 20 -7.43 -4.11 -15.90
CA ARG A 20 -8.46 -3.06 -15.93
C ARG A 20 -8.64 -2.40 -14.57
N ILE A 21 -8.69 -3.19 -13.48
CA ILE A 21 -8.83 -2.67 -12.12
C ILE A 21 -7.61 -1.79 -11.77
N LEU A 22 -6.41 -2.32 -11.98
CA LEU A 22 -5.19 -1.61 -11.57
C LEU A 22 -4.88 -0.39 -12.45
N LYS A 23 -5.20 -0.42 -13.75
CA LYS A 23 -5.10 0.76 -14.61
C LYS A 23 -6.04 1.89 -14.18
N LYS A 24 -7.24 1.57 -13.69
CA LYS A 24 -8.18 2.54 -13.12
C LYS A 24 -7.59 3.24 -11.89
N GLU A 25 -6.78 2.51 -11.10
CA GLU A 25 -6.06 3.04 -9.93
C GLU A 25 -4.74 3.78 -10.30
N GLY A 26 -4.43 3.89 -11.60
CA GLY A 26 -3.27 4.64 -12.10
C GLY A 26 -1.96 3.84 -12.17
N TYR A 27 -1.99 2.52 -11.99
CA TYR A 27 -0.81 1.67 -12.11
C TYR A 27 -0.49 1.36 -13.59
N ARG A 28 0.81 1.21 -13.92
CA ARG A 28 1.23 0.62 -15.20
C ARG A 28 1.25 -0.89 -15.06
N VAL A 29 0.45 -1.56 -15.87
CA VAL A 29 0.26 -3.00 -15.78
C VAL A 29 0.71 -3.68 -17.07
N GLY A 30 1.61 -4.65 -16.93
CA GLY A 30 1.91 -5.66 -17.94
C GLY A 30 1.24 -6.97 -17.54
N THR A 31 0.81 -7.74 -18.55
CA THR A 31 0.19 -9.06 -18.34
C THR A 31 1.00 -10.14 -19.05
N LEU A 32 1.03 -11.33 -18.48
CA LEU A 32 1.76 -12.47 -19.01
C LEU A 32 0.98 -13.76 -18.77
N THR A 33 0.58 -14.44 -19.84
CA THR A 33 -0.15 -15.72 -19.78
C THR A 33 0.75 -16.95 -19.85
N ASP A 34 2.02 -16.77 -20.22
CA ASP A 34 3.01 -17.83 -20.24
C ASP A 34 4.07 -17.59 -19.14
N PRO A 35 4.02 -18.32 -18.00
CA PRO A 35 4.91 -18.08 -16.88
C PRO A 35 6.40 -18.31 -17.21
N ARG A 36 6.74 -19.05 -18.27
CA ARG A 36 8.11 -19.28 -18.71
C ARG A 36 8.80 -18.02 -19.23
N LYS A 37 8.04 -17.00 -19.62
CA LYS A 37 8.55 -15.73 -20.15
C LYS A 37 8.81 -14.69 -19.07
N VAL A 38 8.62 -15.03 -17.80
CA VAL A 38 8.77 -14.09 -16.67
C VAL A 38 10.18 -13.52 -16.62
N GLU A 39 11.22 -14.33 -16.76
CA GLU A 39 12.61 -13.84 -16.74
C GLU A 39 12.89 -12.82 -17.84
N ASP A 40 12.37 -13.06 -19.03
CA ASP A 40 12.53 -12.14 -20.16
C ASP A 40 11.80 -10.81 -19.93
N GLU A 41 10.64 -10.86 -19.25
CA GLU A 41 9.89 -9.64 -18.93
C GLU A 41 10.59 -8.82 -17.83
N LEU A 42 11.12 -9.48 -16.81
CA LEU A 42 11.90 -8.84 -15.75
C LEU A 42 13.17 -8.13 -16.26
N ARG A 43 13.78 -8.64 -17.34
CA ARG A 43 14.95 -8.00 -17.97
C ARG A 43 14.61 -6.72 -18.75
N LYS A 44 13.35 -6.54 -19.17
CA LYS A 44 12.93 -5.38 -19.98
C LYS A 44 12.59 -4.15 -19.14
N SER A 45 12.15 -4.36 -17.91
CA SER A 45 11.70 -3.26 -17.06
C SER A 45 11.72 -3.63 -15.58
N ASP A 46 12.01 -2.65 -14.74
CA ASP A 46 11.89 -2.80 -13.29
C ASP A 46 10.42 -3.00 -12.89
N ILE A 47 10.12 -4.08 -12.21
CA ILE A 47 8.78 -4.43 -11.72
C ILE A 47 8.74 -4.20 -10.20
N HIS A 48 7.85 -3.35 -9.74
CA HIS A 48 7.71 -3.02 -8.31
C HIS A 48 6.78 -3.99 -7.58
N LEU A 49 5.78 -4.52 -8.32
CA LEU A 49 4.77 -5.44 -7.81
C LEU A 49 4.47 -6.52 -8.84
N ALA A 50 4.41 -7.76 -8.41
CA ALA A 50 3.91 -8.86 -9.21
C ALA A 50 2.67 -9.48 -8.55
N ILE A 51 1.67 -9.79 -9.36
CA ILE A 51 0.45 -10.50 -8.97
C ILE A 51 0.43 -11.80 -9.77
N VAL A 52 0.53 -12.94 -9.09
CA VAL A 52 0.84 -14.22 -9.74
C VAL A 52 -0.21 -15.27 -9.35
N ASP A 53 -0.79 -15.95 -10.33
CA ASP A 53 -1.61 -17.10 -10.01
C ASP A 53 -0.75 -18.26 -9.48
N LEU A 54 -1.26 -18.93 -8.46
CA LEU A 54 -0.54 -20.03 -7.82
C LEU A 54 -0.49 -21.27 -8.70
N LYS A 55 -1.56 -21.55 -9.44
CA LYS A 55 -1.74 -22.77 -10.23
C LYS A 55 -1.75 -22.46 -11.72
N MET A 56 -0.60 -22.55 -12.33
CA MET A 56 -0.43 -22.42 -13.77
C MET A 56 0.21 -23.68 -14.37
N PRO A 57 0.01 -23.98 -15.66
CA PRO A 57 0.77 -25.00 -16.37
C PRO A 57 2.27 -24.69 -16.36
N ASP A 58 3.09 -25.71 -16.43
CA ASP A 58 4.56 -25.68 -16.58
C ASP A 58 5.33 -25.11 -15.37
N LEU A 59 4.93 -23.98 -14.78
CA LEU A 59 5.56 -23.36 -13.61
C LEU A 59 4.49 -22.97 -12.60
N SER A 60 4.70 -23.34 -11.33
CA SER A 60 3.80 -22.89 -10.26
C SER A 60 4.04 -21.41 -9.94
N GLY A 61 3.03 -20.73 -9.39
CA GLY A 61 3.20 -19.34 -8.94
C GLY A 61 4.27 -19.17 -7.87
N LEU A 62 4.59 -20.21 -7.10
CA LEU A 62 5.71 -20.18 -6.15
C LEU A 62 7.07 -20.20 -6.86
N ASP A 63 7.20 -20.93 -7.95
CA ASP A 63 8.43 -20.93 -8.76
C ASP A 63 8.61 -19.55 -9.42
N VAL A 64 7.54 -18.99 -9.96
CA VAL A 64 7.52 -17.61 -10.49
C VAL A 64 7.90 -16.59 -9.44
N ALA A 65 7.36 -16.69 -8.23
CA ALA A 65 7.71 -15.81 -7.11
C ALA A 65 9.20 -15.91 -6.77
N GLN A 66 9.78 -17.11 -6.78
CA GLN A 66 11.22 -17.30 -6.56
C GLN A 66 12.06 -16.66 -7.66
N ILE A 67 11.66 -16.80 -8.92
CA ILE A 67 12.35 -16.17 -10.06
C ILE A 67 12.35 -14.66 -9.87
N ILE A 68 11.19 -14.06 -9.57
CA ILE A 68 11.04 -12.62 -9.33
C ILE A 68 11.95 -12.19 -8.18
N LYS A 69 11.91 -12.89 -7.03
CA LYS A 69 12.69 -12.54 -5.84
C LYS A 69 14.20 -12.73 -6.01
N ARG A 70 14.64 -13.61 -6.89
CA ARG A 70 16.06 -13.75 -7.26
C ARG A 70 16.52 -12.61 -8.16
N HIS A 71 15.65 -12.13 -9.05
CA HIS A 71 15.94 -11.02 -9.94
C HIS A 71 15.96 -9.70 -9.17
N ASP A 72 14.93 -9.46 -8.39
CA ASP A 72 14.81 -8.29 -7.50
C ASP A 72 14.12 -8.70 -6.18
N SER A 73 14.90 -8.75 -5.12
CA SER A 73 14.39 -9.06 -3.77
C SER A 73 13.42 -8.02 -3.24
N ASP A 74 13.45 -6.80 -3.81
CA ASP A 74 12.60 -5.70 -3.40
C ASP A 74 11.25 -5.67 -4.13
N CYS A 75 11.09 -6.39 -5.23
CA CYS A 75 9.78 -6.55 -5.88
C CYS A 75 8.77 -7.21 -4.93
N SER A 76 7.62 -6.58 -4.70
CA SER A 76 6.53 -7.17 -3.91
C SER A 76 5.82 -8.26 -4.73
N VAL A 77 5.49 -9.38 -4.11
CA VAL A 77 4.76 -10.47 -4.77
C VAL A 77 3.48 -10.76 -4.00
N ILE A 78 2.34 -10.74 -4.72
CA ILE A 78 1.02 -11.18 -4.23
C ILE A 78 0.66 -12.45 -5.00
N LEU A 79 0.26 -13.51 -4.29
CA LEU A 79 -0.24 -14.72 -4.93
C LEU A 79 -1.77 -14.71 -5.01
N MET A 80 -2.31 -15.27 -6.09
CA MET A 80 -3.74 -15.52 -6.25
C MET A 80 -4.01 -17.01 -6.37
N THR A 81 -5.16 -17.49 -5.91
CA THR A 81 -5.54 -18.90 -6.10
C THR A 81 -7.04 -19.14 -5.95
N GLY A 82 -7.56 -20.09 -6.73
CA GLY A 82 -8.90 -20.63 -6.52
C GLY A 82 -9.02 -21.58 -5.33
N TYR A 83 -7.89 -22.14 -4.87
CA TYR A 83 -7.86 -23.14 -3.80
C TYR A 83 -6.80 -22.77 -2.75
N ALA A 84 -7.21 -21.97 -1.79
CA ALA A 84 -6.37 -21.63 -0.65
C ALA A 84 -6.24 -22.84 0.30
N THR A 85 -5.01 -23.32 0.51
CA THR A 85 -4.69 -24.32 1.54
C THR A 85 -3.72 -23.72 2.55
N LEU A 86 -3.73 -24.25 3.78
CA LEU A 86 -2.80 -23.82 4.81
C LEU A 86 -1.34 -24.00 4.36
N ASP A 87 -1.06 -25.13 3.69
CA ASP A 87 0.30 -25.46 3.21
C ASP A 87 0.79 -24.49 2.14
N SER A 88 -0.10 -24.06 1.22
CA SER A 88 0.26 -23.07 0.21
C SER A 88 0.52 -21.68 0.80
N ALA A 89 -0.26 -21.29 1.82
CA ALA A 89 -0.05 -20.03 2.52
C ALA A 89 1.27 -20.03 3.33
N VAL A 90 1.58 -21.13 4.04
CA VAL A 90 2.85 -21.28 4.76
C VAL A 90 4.05 -21.28 3.80
N SER A 91 3.91 -21.93 2.65
CA SER A 91 4.96 -21.92 1.62
C SER A 91 5.17 -20.53 1.04
N ALA A 92 4.11 -19.78 0.76
CA ALA A 92 4.17 -18.40 0.28
C ALA A 92 4.98 -17.48 1.20
N LEU A 93 4.78 -17.60 2.52
CA LEU A 93 5.55 -16.83 3.51
C LEU A 93 7.05 -17.09 3.43
N ARG A 94 7.48 -18.33 3.17
CA ARG A 94 8.91 -18.70 3.04
C ARG A 94 9.57 -18.06 1.82
N TYR A 95 8.80 -17.76 0.78
CA TYR A 95 9.28 -17.14 -0.45
C TYR A 95 9.14 -15.61 -0.47
N GLY A 96 8.84 -14.99 0.68
CA GLY A 96 8.75 -13.54 0.79
C GLY A 96 7.57 -12.94 0.03
N VAL A 97 6.49 -13.73 -0.13
CA VAL A 97 5.21 -13.27 -0.66
C VAL A 97 4.55 -12.37 0.39
N VAL A 98 4.07 -11.21 -0.04
CA VAL A 98 3.56 -10.16 0.87
C VAL A 98 2.10 -10.37 1.22
N ASP A 99 1.31 -10.89 0.28
CA ASP A 99 -0.13 -11.11 0.47
C ASP A 99 -0.63 -12.27 -0.40
N TYR A 100 -1.85 -12.72 -0.10
CA TYR A 100 -2.45 -13.90 -0.72
C TYR A 100 -3.95 -13.65 -0.95
N LEU A 101 -4.39 -13.70 -2.21
CA LEU A 101 -5.77 -13.43 -2.61
C LEU A 101 -6.48 -14.70 -3.07
N ARG A 102 -7.75 -14.83 -2.72
CA ARG A 102 -8.59 -15.94 -3.18
C ARG A 102 -9.37 -15.53 -4.42
N LYS A 103 -9.31 -16.36 -5.47
CA LYS A 103 -10.20 -16.23 -6.65
C LYS A 103 -11.63 -16.70 -6.31
N PRO A 104 -12.69 -16.03 -6.78
CA PRO A 104 -12.67 -14.84 -7.63
C PRO A 104 -12.23 -13.60 -6.86
N VAL A 105 -11.29 -12.84 -7.44
CA VAL A 105 -10.71 -11.66 -6.79
C VAL A 105 -11.69 -10.48 -6.91
N ARG A 106 -12.01 -9.84 -5.78
CA ARG A 106 -12.84 -8.65 -5.72
C ARG A 106 -11.97 -7.40 -5.87
N GLU A 107 -12.55 -6.35 -6.50
CA GLU A 107 -11.84 -5.08 -6.75
C GLU A 107 -11.29 -4.48 -5.45
N ASP A 108 -12.12 -4.41 -4.39
CA ASP A 108 -11.75 -3.87 -3.09
C ASP A 108 -10.62 -4.67 -2.38
N GLU A 109 -10.65 -6.00 -2.49
CA GLU A 109 -9.62 -6.88 -1.93
C GLU A 109 -8.29 -6.74 -2.68
N LEU A 110 -8.33 -6.69 -4.01
CA LEU A 110 -7.15 -6.52 -4.86
C LEU A 110 -6.45 -5.18 -4.58
N VAL A 111 -7.21 -4.09 -4.66
CA VAL A 111 -6.69 -2.73 -4.41
C VAL A 111 -6.14 -2.63 -2.99
N GLY A 112 -6.84 -3.19 -2.01
CA GLY A 112 -6.37 -3.23 -0.62
C GLY A 112 -5.05 -3.99 -0.44
N ALA A 113 -4.90 -5.15 -1.09
CA ALA A 113 -3.66 -5.95 -1.04
C ALA A 113 -2.48 -5.23 -1.72
N VAL A 114 -2.73 -4.64 -2.89
CA VAL A 114 -1.74 -3.84 -3.63
C VAL A 114 -1.27 -2.66 -2.79
N ASN A 115 -2.18 -1.91 -2.20
CA ASN A 115 -1.85 -0.76 -1.37
C ASN A 115 -1.03 -1.18 -0.14
N ARG A 116 -1.37 -2.28 0.55
CA ARG A 116 -0.57 -2.81 1.66
C ARG A 116 0.83 -3.23 1.22
N ALA A 117 0.94 -3.95 0.10
CA ALA A 117 2.22 -4.43 -0.44
C ALA A 117 3.16 -3.27 -0.81
N LEU A 118 2.63 -2.23 -1.42
CA LEU A 118 3.39 -1.06 -1.83
C LEU A 118 3.69 -0.12 -0.64
N ALA A 119 2.76 0.04 0.29
CA ALA A 119 2.96 0.84 1.51
C ALA A 119 4.10 0.29 2.37
N ALA A 120 4.20 -1.04 2.51
CA ALA A 120 5.29 -1.69 3.21
C ALA A 120 6.68 -1.36 2.62
N LYS A 121 6.72 -0.95 1.35
CA LYS A 121 7.92 -0.52 0.61
C LYS A 121 8.07 1.01 0.52
N GLY A 122 7.15 1.76 1.09
CA GLY A 122 7.13 3.23 0.94
C GLY A 122 6.85 3.69 -0.50
N LEU A 123 6.28 2.82 -1.34
CA LEU A 123 6.01 3.09 -2.76
C LEU A 123 4.60 3.64 -3.00
N THR A 124 3.69 3.50 -2.05
CA THR A 124 2.40 4.19 -2.07
C THR A 124 2.49 5.46 -1.26
N LEU A 125 2.27 6.56 -1.93
CA LEU A 125 1.85 7.76 -1.25
C LEU A 125 0.33 7.62 -1.05
N LEU A 126 -0.12 7.61 0.19
CA LEU A 126 -1.52 7.94 0.44
C LEU A 126 -1.83 9.23 -0.31
N PRO A 127 -2.99 9.35 -0.98
CA PRO A 127 -3.40 10.62 -1.54
C PRO A 127 -3.16 11.71 -0.49
N GLU A 128 -2.55 12.81 -0.88
CA GLU A 128 -2.19 13.90 0.05
C GLU A 128 -3.37 14.29 0.94
N GLU A 129 -4.57 14.27 0.37
CA GLU A 129 -5.81 14.54 1.09
C GLU A 129 -6.14 13.52 2.17
N GLU A 130 -5.82 12.24 1.93
CA GLU A 130 -6.05 11.17 2.91
C GLU A 130 -5.03 11.24 4.04
N LEU A 131 -3.77 11.52 3.71
CA LEU A 131 -2.72 11.80 4.69
C LEU A 131 -3.12 12.95 5.61
N HIS A 132 -3.59 14.07 5.04
CA HIS A 132 -4.04 15.23 5.80
C HIS A 132 -5.26 14.91 6.68
N ARG A 133 -6.22 14.13 6.16
CA ARG A 133 -7.40 13.69 6.94
C ARG A 133 -7.00 12.85 8.15
N ASN A 134 -6.10 11.88 7.95
CA ASN A 134 -5.66 10.97 9.00
C ASN A 134 -4.88 11.70 10.10
N ILE A 135 -3.96 12.58 9.70
CA ILE A 135 -3.19 13.43 10.64
C ILE A 135 -4.14 14.38 11.38
N GLY A 136 -5.02 15.08 10.67
CA GLY A 136 -5.96 16.03 11.28
C GLY A 136 -6.90 15.36 12.27
N ALA A 137 -7.45 14.19 11.93
CA ALA A 137 -8.28 13.38 12.82
C ALA A 137 -7.51 12.92 14.06
N CYS A 138 -6.26 12.46 13.90
CA CYS A 138 -5.40 12.05 15.01
C CYS A 138 -5.14 13.20 15.97
N ILE A 139 -4.79 14.38 15.47
CA ILE A 139 -4.56 15.59 16.28
C ILE A 139 -5.84 15.94 17.06
N ARG A 140 -7.01 15.95 16.40
CA ARG A 140 -8.30 16.26 17.01
C ARG A 140 -8.64 15.28 18.14
N ASP A 141 -8.45 13.99 17.92
CA ASP A 141 -8.72 12.94 18.90
C ASP A 141 -7.80 13.08 20.12
N LEU A 142 -6.50 13.27 19.89
CA LEU A 142 -5.53 13.44 20.95
C LEU A 142 -5.78 14.72 21.75
N ARG A 143 -6.15 15.82 21.11
CA ARG A 143 -6.55 17.04 21.79
C ARG A 143 -7.77 16.84 22.67
N LYS A 144 -8.82 16.20 22.13
CA LYS A 144 -10.06 15.89 22.88
C LYS A 144 -9.81 14.96 24.06
N LYS A 145 -9.02 13.91 23.89
CA LYS A 145 -8.61 12.99 24.97
C LYS A 145 -7.90 13.70 26.12
N ARG A 146 -7.25 14.84 25.84
CA ARG A 146 -6.61 15.69 26.84
C ARG A 146 -7.48 16.86 27.33
N SER A 147 -8.76 16.85 26.94
CA SER A 147 -9.75 17.89 27.30
C SER A 147 -9.28 19.32 26.93
N LEU A 148 -8.49 19.44 25.85
CA LEU A 148 -7.99 20.75 25.39
C LEU A 148 -8.95 21.36 24.38
N THR A 149 -9.24 22.67 24.56
CA THR A 149 -9.87 23.48 23.52
C THR A 149 -8.86 23.87 22.45
N LEU A 150 -9.35 24.25 21.24
CA LEU A 150 -8.47 24.79 20.20
C LEU A 150 -7.71 26.03 20.66
N LYS A 151 -8.34 26.93 21.47
CA LYS A 151 -7.70 28.11 22.05
C LYS A 151 -6.52 27.72 22.98
N GLN A 152 -6.71 26.69 23.79
CA GLN A 152 -5.65 26.22 24.70
C GLN A 152 -4.48 25.56 23.93
N LEU A 153 -4.78 24.78 22.88
CA LEU A 153 -3.76 24.21 22.02
C LEU A 153 -3.00 25.30 21.26
N ALA A 154 -3.70 26.31 20.73
CA ALA A 154 -3.11 27.48 20.09
C ALA A 154 -2.11 28.21 21.01
N LYS A 155 -2.52 28.45 22.26
CA LYS A 155 -1.62 29.08 23.26
C LYS A 155 -0.36 28.25 23.54
N ARG A 156 -0.47 26.90 23.52
CA ARG A 156 0.67 26.01 23.80
C ARG A 156 1.62 25.87 22.60
N THR A 157 1.09 25.95 21.38
CA THR A 157 1.85 25.76 20.15
C THR A 157 2.40 27.05 19.53
N GLY A 158 1.80 28.20 19.90
CA GLY A 158 2.04 29.47 19.23
C GLY A 158 1.44 29.54 17.82
N LEU A 159 0.55 28.60 17.46
CA LEU A 159 -0.19 28.60 16.19
C LEU A 159 -1.54 29.31 16.36
N SER A 160 -2.08 29.84 15.26
CA SER A 160 -3.42 30.45 15.31
C SER A 160 -4.53 29.38 15.49
N VAL A 161 -5.61 29.78 16.14
CA VAL A 161 -6.79 28.90 16.30
C VAL A 161 -7.37 28.49 14.94
N SER A 162 -7.37 29.42 13.97
CA SER A 162 -7.84 29.14 12.62
C SER A 162 -7.01 28.07 11.93
N LEU A 163 -5.66 28.19 11.98
CA LEU A 163 -4.75 27.20 11.38
C LEU A 163 -4.94 25.81 12.00
N LEU A 164 -5.00 25.73 13.34
CA LEU A 164 -5.25 24.46 14.02
C LEU A 164 -6.59 23.84 13.63
N SER A 165 -7.63 24.66 13.50
CA SER A 165 -8.95 24.20 13.04
C SER A 165 -8.91 23.68 11.61
N GLN A 166 -8.21 24.36 10.71
CA GLN A 166 -8.02 23.93 9.32
C GLN A 166 -7.23 22.61 9.22
N ILE A 167 -6.16 22.47 10.01
CA ILE A 167 -5.38 21.22 10.07
C ILE A 167 -6.25 20.06 10.57
N GLU A 168 -7.04 20.26 11.65
CA GLU A 168 -7.92 19.21 12.18
C GLU A 168 -9.05 18.80 11.22
N ARG A 169 -9.42 19.68 10.26
CA ARG A 169 -10.42 19.39 9.20
C ARG A 169 -9.79 18.99 7.87
N ALA A 170 -8.47 18.89 7.81
CA ALA A 170 -7.71 18.63 6.57
C ALA A 170 -7.93 19.68 5.46
N GLU A 171 -8.26 20.91 5.83
CA GLU A 171 -8.43 22.05 4.91
C GLU A 171 -7.10 22.77 4.64
N SER A 172 -6.05 22.45 5.39
CA SER A 172 -4.70 23.00 5.22
C SER A 172 -3.67 21.97 5.65
N SER A 173 -2.58 21.90 4.89
CA SER A 173 -1.41 21.09 5.25
C SER A 173 -0.66 21.73 6.41
N ALA A 174 -0.12 20.90 7.30
CA ALA A 174 0.73 21.35 8.39
C ALA A 174 2.20 21.18 8.03
N SER A 175 3.00 22.23 8.20
CA SER A 175 4.46 22.09 8.10
C SER A 175 5.00 21.13 9.16
N VAL A 176 6.15 20.50 8.91
CA VAL A 176 6.82 19.62 9.89
C VAL A 176 7.04 20.36 11.22
N THR A 177 7.39 21.65 11.17
CA THR A 177 7.54 22.48 12.36
C THR A 177 6.21 22.63 13.13
N SER A 178 5.09 22.80 12.42
CA SER A 178 3.76 22.89 13.03
C SER A 178 3.39 21.56 13.69
N LEU A 179 3.61 20.43 13.00
CA LEU A 179 3.36 19.08 13.53
C LEU A 179 4.21 18.81 14.78
N TYR A 180 5.48 19.20 14.77
CA TYR A 180 6.36 19.07 15.93
C TYR A 180 5.83 19.86 17.14
N LYS A 181 5.44 21.14 16.95
CA LYS A 181 4.86 21.97 18.00
C LYS A 181 3.57 21.37 18.57
N ILE A 182 2.71 20.83 17.70
CA ILE A 182 1.45 20.17 18.08
C ILE A 182 1.75 18.89 18.88
N ALA A 183 2.64 18.03 18.41
CA ALA A 183 3.03 16.80 19.09
C ALA A 183 3.58 17.11 20.50
N HIS A 184 4.50 18.07 20.60
CA HIS A 184 5.08 18.52 21.86
C HIS A 184 4.00 19.07 22.82
N ALA A 185 3.08 19.91 22.34
CA ALA A 185 1.99 20.46 23.15
C ALA A 185 1.00 19.39 23.62
N LEU A 186 0.85 18.32 22.83
CA LEU A 186 0.07 17.14 23.14
C LEU A 186 0.87 16.08 23.94
N LYS A 187 2.13 16.31 24.28
CA LYS A 187 3.01 15.39 25.02
C LYS A 187 3.07 13.99 24.37
N ILE A 188 3.29 13.95 23.06
CA ILE A 188 3.54 12.76 22.28
C ILE A 188 4.79 12.93 21.42
N ARG A 189 5.35 11.85 20.89
CA ARG A 189 6.42 11.91 19.90
C ARG A 189 5.82 12.19 18.53
N LEU A 190 6.54 12.89 17.67
CA LEU A 190 6.10 13.24 16.32
C LEU A 190 5.61 12.03 15.50
N PRO A 191 6.29 10.85 15.50
CA PRO A 191 5.81 9.68 14.79
C PRO A 191 4.43 9.18 15.20
N GLU A 192 3.99 9.46 16.42
CA GLU A 192 2.67 9.02 16.90
C GLU A 192 1.50 9.75 16.21
N LEU A 193 1.76 10.90 15.56
CA LEU A 193 0.76 11.56 14.70
C LEU A 193 0.49 10.78 13.41
N PHE A 194 1.45 9.94 12.97
CA PHE A 194 1.38 9.14 11.75
C PHE A 194 1.01 7.67 12.03
N ALA A 195 0.78 7.28 13.27
CA ALA A 195 0.51 5.89 13.65
C ALA A 195 -0.82 5.32 13.12
N ARG A 196 -1.65 6.17 12.50
CA ARG A 196 -2.94 5.79 11.88
C ARG A 196 -2.99 6.11 10.38
N VAL A 197 -1.83 6.37 9.79
CA VAL A 197 -1.65 6.68 8.37
C VAL A 197 -1.30 5.41 7.62
#